data_b77f2b0323b4ac81364d326e591a8e9f
#
_entry.id   b77f2b0323b4ac81364d326e591a8e9f
#
_cell.length_a   1.000
_cell.length_b   1.000
_cell.length_c   1.000
_cell.angle_alpha   90.00
_cell.angle_beta   90.00
_cell.angle_gamma   90.00
#
_symmetry.space_group_name_H-M   'P 1'
#
loop_
_entity.id
_entity.type
_entity.pdbx_description
1 polymer ?
#
loop_
_entity_poly.entity_id
_entity_poly.type
_entity_poly.pdbx_seq_one_letter_code
_entity_poly.pdbx_strand_id
1 'polypeptide(L)'
;SMYKSKKNTVDPEIMIKQYGADSVRWFILSDSPPEKDIQWSNTGVSSSNKFLQKIWNLNYVIAQKENEKSGSNNDESFNNKVNSFVNKIDNAIKTFRFNVAIALFYEVYKLFKDELETDLKKNTLVSNIISIMKLMLPFTVEIKLC
;
A
#
# COMPACT_ATOMS: atom_id res chain seq x y z
N SER A 1 -16.89 20.84 -9.96
CA SER A 1 -16.99 19.97 -11.14
C SER A 1 -16.00 20.37 -12.21
N MET A 2 -15.42 19.41 -12.89
CA MET A 2 -14.46 19.63 -13.99
C MET A 2 -15.19 19.68 -15.34
N TYR A 3 -15.01 20.78 -16.08
CA TYR A 3 -15.53 20.94 -17.44
C TYR A 3 -14.43 21.39 -18.39
N LYS A 4 -14.36 20.80 -19.60
CA LYS A 4 -13.36 21.19 -20.63
C LYS A 4 -13.40 22.69 -20.96
N SER A 5 -14.57 23.29 -20.96
CA SER A 5 -14.79 24.73 -21.23
C SER A 5 -14.18 25.65 -20.15
N LYS A 6 -13.97 25.17 -18.95
CA LYS A 6 -13.42 25.95 -17.82
C LYS A 6 -11.90 25.77 -17.64
N LYS A 7 -11.21 25.02 -18.51
CA LYS A 7 -9.78 24.70 -18.42
C LYS A 7 -9.33 24.13 -17.05
N ASN A 8 -10.25 23.50 -16.31
CA ASN A 8 -10.00 22.88 -15.02
C ASN A 8 -10.01 21.34 -15.09
N THR A 9 -9.91 20.79 -16.30
CA THR A 9 -9.78 19.34 -16.51
C THR A 9 -8.34 18.92 -16.36
N VAL A 10 -8.11 17.85 -15.64
CA VAL A 10 -6.81 17.18 -15.55
C VAL A 10 -6.73 16.14 -16.66
N ASP A 11 -5.63 16.14 -17.40
CA ASP A 11 -5.37 15.12 -18.40
C ASP A 11 -4.78 13.87 -17.73
N PRO A 12 -5.51 12.75 -17.73
CA PRO A 12 -5.05 11.51 -17.12
C PRO A 12 -3.72 11.01 -17.72
N GLU A 13 -3.50 11.21 -19.02
CA GLU A 13 -2.27 10.77 -19.67
C GLU A 13 -1.03 11.49 -19.12
N ILE A 14 -1.14 12.79 -18.87
CA ILE A 14 -0.05 13.58 -18.29
C ILE A 14 0.25 13.06 -16.88
N MET A 15 -0.76 12.80 -16.09
CA MET A 15 -0.60 12.30 -14.72
C MET A 15 0.00 10.89 -14.68
N ILE A 16 -0.44 10.02 -15.58
CA ILE A 16 0.12 8.67 -15.71
C ILE A 16 1.59 8.72 -16.14
N LYS A 17 1.94 9.61 -17.09
CA LYS A 17 3.34 9.79 -17.50
C LYS A 17 4.21 10.33 -16.37
N GLN A 18 3.69 11.20 -15.53
CA GLN A 18 4.45 11.85 -14.46
C GLN A 18 4.59 10.96 -13.21
N TYR A 19 3.54 10.27 -12.80
CA TYR A 19 3.48 9.55 -11.53
C TYR A 19 3.31 8.02 -11.66
N GLY A 20 3.01 7.53 -12.85
CA GLY A 20 2.64 6.14 -13.10
C GLY A 20 1.16 5.86 -12.88
N ALA A 21 0.65 4.83 -13.55
CA ALA A 21 -0.77 4.44 -13.48
C ALA A 21 -1.18 3.97 -12.08
N ASP A 22 -0.30 3.28 -11.37
CA ASP A 22 -0.56 2.78 -10.02
C ASP A 22 -0.77 3.91 -9.02
N SER A 23 0.01 4.98 -9.11
CA SER A 23 -0.11 6.15 -8.22
C SER A 23 -1.44 6.88 -8.43
N VAL A 24 -1.85 7.02 -9.67
CA VAL A 24 -3.14 7.64 -10.03
C VAL A 24 -4.31 6.78 -9.54
N ARG A 25 -4.24 5.47 -9.78
CA ARG A 25 -5.25 4.50 -9.31
C ARG A 25 -5.35 4.50 -7.78
N TRP A 26 -4.22 4.46 -7.10
CA TRP A 26 -4.14 4.50 -5.65
C TRP A 26 -4.79 5.76 -5.09
N PHE A 27 -4.47 6.92 -5.65
CA PHE A 27 -5.08 8.19 -5.26
C PHE A 27 -6.59 8.18 -5.43
N ILE A 28 -7.08 7.76 -6.61
CA ILE A 28 -8.53 7.72 -6.91
C ILE A 28 -9.28 6.85 -5.90
N LEU A 29 -8.72 5.69 -5.55
CA LEU A 29 -9.35 4.74 -4.64
C LEU A 29 -9.21 5.15 -3.17
N SER A 30 -8.24 6.00 -2.83
CA SER A 30 -7.99 6.44 -1.45
C SER A 30 -8.84 7.62 -1.00
N ASP A 31 -9.24 8.49 -1.95
CA ASP A 31 -9.82 9.79 -1.61
C ASP A 31 -11.25 9.68 -1.07
N SER A 32 -12.06 8.82 -1.67
CA SER A 32 -13.49 8.78 -1.35
C SER A 32 -14.10 7.39 -1.56
N PRO A 33 -15.22 7.09 -0.87
CA PRO A 33 -16.06 5.96 -1.25
C PRO A 33 -16.50 6.07 -2.72
N PRO A 34 -16.75 4.93 -3.41
CA PRO A 34 -17.04 4.91 -4.85
C PRO A 34 -18.23 5.77 -5.29
N GLU A 35 -19.13 6.11 -4.36
CA GLU A 35 -20.35 6.88 -4.62
C GLU A 35 -20.13 8.40 -4.59
N LYS A 36 -18.95 8.86 -4.18
CA LYS A 36 -18.64 10.30 -4.07
C LYS A 36 -17.75 10.79 -5.20
N ASP A 37 -17.97 12.02 -5.60
CA ASP A 37 -17.09 12.71 -6.53
C ASP A 37 -15.69 12.88 -5.95
N ILE A 38 -14.69 12.63 -6.79
CA ILE A 38 -13.29 12.78 -6.43
C ILE A 38 -12.84 14.20 -6.74
N GLN A 39 -12.23 14.84 -5.76
CA GLN A 39 -11.54 16.11 -5.97
C GLN A 39 -10.09 15.84 -6.34
N TRP A 40 -9.71 16.23 -7.56
CA TRP A 40 -8.34 16.06 -8.02
C TRP A 40 -7.35 16.89 -7.19
N SER A 41 -6.23 16.27 -6.81
CA SER A 41 -5.14 16.91 -6.10
C SER A 41 -3.80 16.38 -6.59
N ASN A 42 -2.98 17.24 -7.18
CA ASN A 42 -1.61 16.90 -7.59
C ASN A 42 -0.76 16.47 -6.38
N THR A 43 -0.96 17.12 -5.25
CA THR A 43 -0.30 16.77 -3.98
C THR A 43 -0.73 15.38 -3.51
N GLY A 44 -2.01 15.03 -3.66
CA GLY A 44 -2.53 13.70 -3.32
C GLY A 44 -1.91 12.60 -4.17
N VAL A 45 -1.81 12.80 -5.50
CA VAL A 45 -1.17 11.83 -6.40
C VAL A 45 0.32 11.70 -6.10
N SER A 46 1.01 12.80 -5.86
CA SER A 46 2.42 12.79 -5.46
C SER A 46 2.64 12.03 -4.15
N SER A 47 1.76 12.21 -3.18
CA SER A 47 1.80 11.49 -1.90
C SER A 47 1.56 9.99 -2.07
N SER A 48 0.63 9.61 -2.95
CA SER A 48 0.39 8.22 -3.32
C SER A 48 1.64 7.58 -3.96
N ASN A 49 2.28 8.29 -4.88
CA ASN A 49 3.53 7.84 -5.50
C ASN A 49 4.62 7.61 -4.45
N LYS A 50 4.81 8.56 -3.55
CA LYS A 50 5.80 8.44 -2.45
C LYS A 50 5.51 7.23 -1.55
N PHE A 51 4.23 6.95 -1.27
CA PHE A 51 3.88 5.79 -0.48
C PHE A 51 4.20 4.47 -1.18
N LEU A 52 3.87 4.35 -2.47
CA LEU A 52 4.21 3.16 -3.25
C LEU A 52 5.74 2.94 -3.33
N GLN A 53 6.52 4.02 -3.46
CA GLN A 53 7.97 3.94 -3.38
C GLN A 53 8.48 3.49 -2.00
N LYS A 54 7.82 3.91 -0.91
CA LYS A 54 8.15 3.45 0.44
C LYS A 54 7.87 1.95 0.61
N ILE A 55 6.77 1.46 0.07
CA ILE A 55 6.45 0.02 0.07
C ILE A 55 7.50 -0.77 -0.72
N TRP A 56 7.90 -0.27 -1.89
CA TRP A 56 8.98 -0.87 -2.67
C TRP A 56 10.29 -0.95 -1.86
N ASN A 57 10.67 0.17 -1.26
CA ASN A 57 11.87 0.22 -0.42
C ASN A 57 11.79 -0.70 0.79
N LEU A 58 10.63 -0.82 1.42
CA LEU A 58 10.39 -1.77 2.51
C LEU A 58 10.68 -3.22 2.10
N ASN A 59 10.17 -3.63 0.94
CA ASN A 59 10.45 -4.97 0.38
C ASN A 59 11.95 -5.16 0.15
N TYR A 60 12.64 -4.17 -0.40
CA TYR A 60 14.09 -4.22 -0.61
C TYR A 60 14.85 -4.37 0.71
N VAL A 61 14.51 -3.58 1.72
CA VAL A 61 15.15 -3.63 3.05
C VAL A 61 14.94 -4.99 3.70
N ILE A 62 13.74 -5.55 3.65
CA ILE A 62 13.44 -6.88 4.17
C ILE A 62 14.28 -7.95 3.44
N ALA A 63 14.39 -7.85 2.12
CA ALA A 63 15.18 -8.80 1.32
C ALA A 63 16.68 -8.76 1.64
N GLN A 64 17.21 -7.61 2.08
CA GLN A 64 18.61 -7.44 2.46
C GLN A 64 18.90 -7.88 3.91
N LYS A 65 17.90 -8.17 4.73
CA LYS A 65 18.13 -8.66 6.09
C LYS A 65 18.89 -9.98 6.09
N GLU A 66 19.80 -10.13 7.03
CA GLU A 66 20.48 -11.40 7.25
C GLU A 66 19.54 -12.43 7.90
N ASN A 67 19.75 -13.70 7.60
CA ASN A 67 19.03 -14.79 8.24
C ASN A 67 19.54 -14.99 9.67
N GLU A 68 18.77 -14.55 10.65
CA GLU A 68 19.08 -14.79 12.05
C GLU A 68 18.75 -16.23 12.46
N LYS A 69 19.60 -16.81 13.30
CA LYS A 69 19.53 -18.22 13.69
C LYS A 69 18.56 -18.52 14.83
N SER A 70 18.10 -17.51 15.57
CA SER A 70 17.20 -17.68 16.71
C SER A 70 15.88 -16.96 16.50
N GLY A 71 14.76 -17.64 16.74
CA GLY A 71 13.45 -17.02 16.79
C GLY A 71 13.20 -16.40 18.15
N SER A 72 12.53 -15.26 18.16
CA SER A 72 11.99 -14.67 19.37
C SER A 72 10.51 -15.00 19.50
N ASN A 73 9.96 -14.89 20.72
CA ASN A 73 8.52 -15.00 20.95
C ASN A 73 7.71 -13.91 20.23
N ASN A 74 8.39 -12.92 19.65
CA ASN A 74 7.79 -11.81 18.91
C ASN A 74 7.29 -12.22 17.52
N ASP A 75 7.82 -13.30 16.92
CA ASP A 75 7.38 -13.77 15.59
C ASP A 75 5.90 -14.13 15.54
N GLU A 76 5.42 -14.88 16.54
CA GLU A 76 4.01 -15.25 16.63
C GLU A 76 3.11 -14.03 16.85
N SER A 77 3.50 -13.13 17.74
CA SER A 77 2.77 -11.88 17.98
C SER A 77 2.68 -11.02 16.71
N PHE A 78 3.77 -10.90 15.96
CA PHE A 78 3.80 -10.19 14.70
C PHE A 78 2.90 -10.87 13.63
N ASN A 79 2.99 -12.19 13.49
CA ASN A 79 2.12 -12.96 12.60
C ASN A 79 0.64 -12.69 12.91
N ASN A 80 0.25 -12.69 14.18
CA ASN A 80 -1.13 -12.44 14.61
C ASN A 80 -1.60 -11.02 14.27
N LYS A 81 -0.74 -10.02 14.46
CA LYS A 81 -1.03 -8.62 14.08
C LYS A 81 -1.23 -8.49 12.58
N VAL A 82 -0.34 -9.06 11.76
CA VAL A 82 -0.46 -9.01 10.30
C VAL A 82 -1.70 -9.76 9.83
N ASN A 83 -2.00 -10.93 10.38
CA ASN A 83 -3.22 -11.68 10.05
C ASN A 83 -4.50 -10.88 10.36
N SER A 84 -4.51 -10.13 11.43
CA SER A 84 -5.62 -9.22 11.74
C SER A 84 -5.79 -8.15 10.65
N PHE A 85 -4.70 -7.55 10.18
CA PHE A 85 -4.74 -6.60 9.06
C PHE A 85 -5.18 -7.26 7.75
N VAL A 86 -4.66 -8.45 7.44
CA VAL A 86 -5.06 -9.22 6.24
C VAL A 86 -6.57 -9.43 6.22
N ASN A 87 -7.17 -9.87 7.32
CA ASN A 87 -8.60 -10.09 7.42
C ASN A 87 -9.41 -8.79 7.24
N LYS A 88 -8.98 -7.70 7.86
CA LYS A 88 -9.65 -6.39 7.73
C LYS A 88 -9.56 -5.84 6.31
N ILE A 89 -8.39 -5.94 5.67
CA ILE A 89 -8.17 -5.48 4.30
C ILE A 89 -8.99 -6.32 3.32
N ASP A 90 -8.96 -7.63 3.45
CA ASP A 90 -9.74 -8.56 2.61
C ASP A 90 -11.23 -8.26 2.69
N ASN A 91 -11.75 -8.05 3.90
CA ASN A 91 -13.15 -7.66 4.10
C ASN A 91 -13.47 -6.29 3.48
N ALA A 92 -12.59 -5.30 3.60
CA ALA A 92 -12.76 -3.98 2.99
C ALA A 92 -12.80 -4.08 1.46
N ILE A 93 -11.92 -4.90 0.85
CA ILE A 93 -11.91 -5.15 -0.60
C ILE A 93 -13.21 -5.84 -1.04
N LYS A 94 -13.62 -6.90 -0.36
CA LYS A 94 -14.84 -7.65 -0.66
C LYS A 94 -16.13 -6.83 -0.55
N THR A 95 -16.12 -5.81 0.28
CA THR A 95 -17.24 -4.90 0.49
C THR A 95 -17.09 -3.58 -0.28
N PHE A 96 -16.17 -3.50 -1.23
CA PHE A 96 -15.89 -2.32 -2.07
C PHE A 96 -15.54 -1.05 -1.30
N ARG A 97 -15.05 -1.18 -0.07
CA ARG A 97 -14.54 -0.08 0.74
C ARG A 97 -13.03 0.12 0.51
N PHE A 98 -12.68 0.51 -0.72
CA PHE A 98 -11.27 0.60 -1.13
C PHE A 98 -10.49 1.69 -0.37
N ASN A 99 -11.13 2.81 -0.04
CA ASN A 99 -10.52 3.85 0.80
C ASN A 99 -10.15 3.33 2.20
N VAL A 100 -10.97 2.47 2.78
CA VAL A 100 -10.68 1.81 4.06
C VAL A 100 -9.52 0.83 3.91
N ALA A 101 -9.50 0.02 2.85
CA ALA A 101 -8.39 -0.89 2.57
C ALA A 101 -7.07 -0.13 2.45
N ILE A 102 -7.04 0.99 1.73
CA ILE A 102 -5.85 1.82 1.56
C ILE A 102 -5.37 2.42 2.89
N ALA A 103 -6.28 2.92 3.73
CA ALA A 103 -5.93 3.39 5.08
C ALA A 103 -5.27 2.28 5.91
N LEU A 104 -5.77 1.05 5.81
CA LEU A 104 -5.18 -0.12 6.49
C LEU A 104 -3.79 -0.47 5.95
N PHE A 105 -3.53 -0.28 4.66
CA PHE A 105 -2.17 -0.45 4.10
C PHE A 105 -1.17 0.55 4.69
N TYR A 106 -1.55 1.78 4.95
CA TYR A 106 -0.70 2.75 5.66
C TYR A 106 -0.39 2.30 7.09
N GLU A 107 -1.38 1.77 7.80
CA GLU A 107 -1.20 1.27 9.17
C GLU A 107 -0.28 0.05 9.21
N VAL A 108 -0.47 -0.91 8.29
CA VAL A 108 0.38 -2.10 8.23
C VAL A 108 1.81 -1.76 7.81
N TYR A 109 1.99 -0.79 6.92
CA TYR A 109 3.33 -0.29 6.58
C TYR A 109 4.05 0.24 7.83
N LYS A 110 3.35 1.01 8.66
CA LYS A 110 3.91 1.51 9.92
C LYS A 110 4.29 0.35 10.85
N LEU A 111 3.45 -0.67 10.98
CA LEU A 111 3.75 -1.85 11.76
C LEU A 111 5.05 -2.52 11.30
N PHE A 112 5.21 -2.77 10.00
CA PHE A 112 6.45 -3.35 9.46
C PHE A 112 7.66 -2.47 9.73
N LYS A 113 7.54 -1.16 9.55
CA LYS A 113 8.63 -0.23 9.78
C LYS A 113 9.08 -0.21 11.24
N ASP A 114 8.14 -0.23 12.18
CA ASP A 114 8.43 -0.24 13.62
C ASP A 114 9.10 -1.56 14.05
N GLU A 115 8.81 -2.66 13.36
CA GLU A 115 9.33 -4.00 13.69
C GLU A 115 10.63 -4.39 12.92
N LEU A 116 11.08 -3.56 11.96
CA LEU A 116 12.30 -3.83 11.19
C LEU A 116 13.56 -3.90 12.05
N GLU A 117 13.61 -3.13 13.12
CA GLU A 117 14.74 -3.04 14.05
C GLU A 117 14.66 -4.07 15.19
N THR A 118 13.63 -4.91 15.21
CA THR A 118 13.41 -5.92 16.24
C THR A 118 13.98 -7.28 15.83
N ASP A 119 14.01 -8.24 16.78
CA ASP A 119 14.58 -9.59 16.59
C ASP A 119 13.69 -10.53 15.76
N LEU A 120 12.85 -10.00 14.88
CA LEU A 120 12.02 -10.82 13.99
C LEU A 120 12.88 -11.56 12.97
N LYS A 121 12.55 -12.82 12.73
CA LYS A 121 13.19 -13.60 11.68
C LYS A 121 12.89 -13.00 10.31
N LYS A 122 13.89 -13.02 9.41
CA LYS A 122 13.70 -12.62 8.02
C LYS A 122 12.55 -13.38 7.36
N ASN A 123 12.44 -14.69 7.55
CA ASN A 123 11.37 -15.49 6.98
C ASN A 123 9.98 -15.05 7.44
N THR A 124 9.84 -14.62 8.70
CA THR A 124 8.60 -14.05 9.24
C THR A 124 8.24 -12.76 8.53
N LEU A 125 9.18 -11.84 8.38
CA LEU A 125 8.98 -10.59 7.65
C LEU A 125 8.64 -10.85 6.17
N VAL A 126 9.36 -11.73 5.50
CA VAL A 126 9.16 -12.07 4.08
C VAL A 126 7.78 -12.67 3.85
N SER A 127 7.38 -13.69 4.61
CA SER A 127 6.08 -14.33 4.42
C SER A 127 4.90 -13.37 4.68
N ASN A 128 5.02 -12.51 5.68
CA ASN A 128 3.99 -11.54 6.02
C ASN A 128 3.92 -10.39 5.01
N ILE A 129 5.06 -9.87 4.52
CA ILE A 129 5.03 -8.82 3.49
C ILE A 129 4.46 -9.35 2.16
N ILE A 130 4.73 -10.59 1.80
CA ILE A 130 4.14 -11.24 0.62
C ILE A 130 2.62 -11.30 0.75
N SER A 131 2.09 -11.67 1.91
CA SER A 131 0.64 -11.70 2.16
C SER A 131 -0.01 -10.34 1.95
N ILE A 132 0.63 -9.26 2.43
CA ILE A 132 0.16 -7.89 2.23
C ILE A 132 0.27 -7.46 0.76
N MET A 133 1.39 -7.75 0.10
CA MET A 133 1.59 -7.39 -1.32
C MET A 133 0.58 -8.08 -2.24
N LYS A 134 0.18 -9.31 -1.95
CA LYS A 134 -0.89 -9.99 -2.68
C LYS A 134 -2.23 -9.25 -2.60
N LEU A 135 -2.56 -8.69 -1.44
CA LEU A 135 -3.77 -7.87 -1.26
C LEU A 135 -3.67 -6.51 -1.98
N MET A 136 -2.47 -6.01 -2.22
CA MET A 136 -2.24 -4.77 -2.97
C MET A 136 -2.38 -4.94 -4.48
N LEU A 137 -2.27 -6.15 -5.03
CA LEU A 137 -2.28 -6.40 -6.47
C LEU A 137 -3.46 -5.75 -7.23
N PRO A 138 -4.70 -5.75 -6.72
CA PRO A 138 -5.81 -5.07 -7.39
C PRO A 138 -5.61 -3.55 -7.54
N PHE A 139 -4.79 -2.95 -6.68
CA PHE A 139 -4.52 -1.52 -6.65
C PHE A 139 -3.26 -1.13 -7.42
N THR A 140 -2.30 -2.06 -7.56
CA THR A 140 -0.94 -1.80 -8.00
C THR A 140 -0.47 -2.88 -8.98
N VAL A 141 -0.96 -2.83 -10.22
CA VAL A 141 -0.66 -3.83 -11.26
C VAL A 141 0.81 -3.77 -11.72
N GLU A 142 1.45 -2.61 -11.63
CA GLU A 142 2.84 -2.39 -12.07
C GLU A 142 3.87 -2.77 -11.02
N ILE A 143 3.50 -2.83 -9.73
CA ILE A 143 4.41 -3.29 -8.67
C ILE A 143 4.55 -4.80 -8.78
N LYS A 144 5.72 -5.22 -9.22
CA LYS A 144 6.07 -6.65 -9.26
C LYS A 144 6.51 -7.11 -7.88
N LEU A 145 6.07 -8.30 -7.50
CA LEU A 145 6.63 -9.00 -6.35
C LEU A 145 8.07 -9.40 -6.70
N CYS A 146 9.02 -8.90 -5.93
CA CYS A 146 10.42 -9.31 -6.04
C CYS A 146 10.66 -10.60 -5.28
#